data_50cadbcf393e34fceaee3a44ba18d996
#
_entry.id   50cadbcf393e34fceaee3a44ba18d996
#
_cell.length_a   1.000
_cell.length_b   1.000
_cell.length_c   1.000
_cell.angle_alpha   90.00
_cell.angle_beta   90.00
_cell.angle_gamma   90.00
#
_symmetry.space_group_name_H-M   'P 1'
#
loop_
_entity.id
_entity.type
_entity.pdbx_description
1 polymer ?
#
loop_
_entity_poly.entity_id
_entity_poly.type
_entity_poly.pdbx_seq_one_letter_code
_entity_poly.pdbx_strand_id
1 'polypeptide(L)'
;MTVSSRDVTEAPAFSVMADVAIVKGDIPAADRTWLTFSDGTARRAVVHVIHDLPHLVVESVFCLEDGLWGTLAAGGFTNAARAATRRNGRIRLVTDAPPDELAARTWPGHLVAKAAVNAVLNRWNDGPDTPSGVRARLRCYGPDSAELAVRLDDETIRVAAAGVRRLYREWSALPAGGTLRLTWPLHESWLRLM
;
A
#
# COMPACT_ATOMS: atom_id res chain seq x y z
N MET A 1 -25.59 -9.68 -37.70
CA MET A 1 -25.55 -9.34 -36.28
C MET A 1 -24.11 -9.15 -35.86
N THR A 2 -23.69 -7.90 -35.80
CA THR A 2 -22.30 -7.53 -35.48
C THR A 2 -22.19 -7.41 -33.97
N VAL A 3 -21.39 -8.28 -33.37
CA VAL A 3 -21.07 -8.20 -31.95
C VAL A 3 -20.15 -7.01 -31.74
N SER A 4 -20.67 -5.99 -31.08
CA SER A 4 -19.90 -4.79 -30.69
C SER A 4 -18.78 -5.22 -29.75
N SER A 5 -17.54 -4.93 -30.13
CA SER A 5 -16.39 -5.00 -29.21
C SER A 5 -16.70 -4.17 -27.98
N ARG A 6 -16.75 -4.80 -26.82
CA ARG A 6 -16.75 -4.07 -25.54
C ARG A 6 -15.45 -3.29 -25.48
N ASP A 7 -15.57 -1.98 -25.34
CA ASP A 7 -14.48 -1.11 -24.95
C ASP A 7 -13.76 -1.72 -23.76
N VAL A 8 -12.51 -2.06 -23.97
CA VAL A 8 -11.61 -2.39 -22.87
C VAL A 8 -11.47 -1.11 -22.08
N THR A 9 -12.19 -1.00 -20.98
CA THR A 9 -12.10 0.13 -20.07
C THR A 9 -10.64 0.23 -19.66
N GLU A 10 -10.00 1.30 -20.11
CA GLU A 10 -8.61 1.63 -19.77
C GLU A 10 -8.52 1.62 -18.23
N ALA A 11 -7.60 0.81 -17.69
CA ALA A 11 -7.40 0.75 -16.24
C ALA A 11 -7.08 2.17 -15.75
N PRO A 12 -7.67 2.62 -14.63
CA PRO A 12 -7.42 3.95 -14.13
C PRO A 12 -5.91 4.16 -13.95
N ALA A 13 -5.37 5.12 -14.70
CA ALA A 13 -3.96 5.48 -14.61
C ALA A 13 -3.73 6.18 -13.28
N PHE A 14 -2.83 5.66 -12.46
CA PHE A 14 -2.38 6.34 -11.26
C PHE A 14 -1.70 7.66 -11.63
N SER A 15 -2.02 8.71 -10.90
CA SER A 15 -1.49 10.07 -11.15
C SER A 15 -0.03 10.22 -10.74
N VAL A 16 0.46 9.35 -9.86
CA VAL A 16 1.83 9.41 -9.30
C VAL A 16 2.45 8.02 -9.25
N MET A 17 3.76 7.97 -9.50
CA MET A 17 4.58 6.75 -9.41
C MET A 17 5.81 7.00 -8.55
N ALA A 18 6.26 5.97 -7.84
CA ALA A 18 7.51 6.01 -7.08
C ALA A 18 8.20 4.63 -7.06
N ASP A 19 9.52 4.62 -7.16
CA ASP A 19 10.30 3.41 -6.88
C ASP A 19 10.47 3.25 -5.38
N VAL A 20 10.18 2.05 -4.91
CA VAL A 20 10.22 1.67 -3.49
C VAL A 20 11.35 0.68 -3.27
N ALA A 21 12.29 1.02 -2.42
CA ALA A 21 13.35 0.13 -1.99
C ALA A 21 13.28 -0.08 -0.46
N ILE A 22 13.08 -1.32 -0.04
CA ILE A 22 12.99 -1.68 1.38
C ILE A 22 14.16 -2.57 1.72
N VAL A 23 15.06 -2.08 2.58
CA VAL A 23 16.22 -2.82 3.09
C VAL A 23 15.84 -3.52 4.37
N LYS A 24 16.01 -4.85 4.41
CA LYS A 24 15.73 -5.67 5.58
C LYS A 24 16.83 -5.47 6.63
N GLY A 25 16.46 -5.08 7.84
CA GLY A 25 17.34 -5.01 8.97
C GLY A 25 17.58 -6.36 9.65
N ASP A 26 18.47 -6.41 10.62
CA ASP A 26 18.70 -7.58 11.48
C ASP A 26 17.49 -7.85 12.41
N ILE A 27 16.77 -6.79 12.73
CA ILE A 27 15.51 -6.82 13.47
C ILE A 27 14.47 -5.96 12.74
N PRO A 28 13.16 -6.21 12.88
CA PRO A 28 12.12 -5.45 12.17
C PRO A 28 12.19 -3.93 12.39
N ALA A 29 12.64 -3.46 13.55
CA ALA A 29 12.82 -2.04 13.85
C ALA A 29 14.00 -1.39 13.10
N ALA A 30 14.85 -2.19 12.46
CA ALA A 30 16.00 -1.72 11.67
C ALA A 30 15.70 -1.71 10.16
N ASP A 31 14.53 -2.12 9.73
CA ASP A 31 14.10 -2.02 8.33
C ASP A 31 14.12 -0.57 7.86
N ARG A 32 14.53 -0.36 6.60
CA ARG A 32 14.67 0.98 6.03
C ARG A 32 13.99 1.04 4.67
N THR A 33 13.11 1.99 4.51
CA THR A 33 12.39 2.21 3.26
C THR A 33 12.82 3.51 2.61
N TRP A 34 13.07 3.44 1.31
CA TRP A 34 13.38 4.56 0.46
C TRP A 34 12.36 4.64 -0.67
N LEU A 35 11.91 5.85 -0.97
CA LEU A 35 11.14 6.15 -2.17
C LEU A 35 11.98 7.04 -3.07
N THR A 36 12.04 6.68 -4.34
CA THR A 36 12.64 7.52 -5.39
C THR A 36 11.52 7.95 -6.32
N PHE A 37 11.39 9.24 -6.53
CA PHE A 37 10.36 9.83 -7.36
C PHE A 37 10.83 9.98 -8.81
N SER A 38 9.89 10.25 -9.72
CA SER A 38 10.17 10.43 -11.14
C SER A 38 11.14 11.60 -11.46
N ASP A 39 11.22 12.58 -10.56
CA ASP A 39 12.19 13.69 -10.65
C ASP A 39 13.60 13.33 -10.16
N GLY A 40 13.83 12.08 -9.76
CA GLY A 40 15.10 11.59 -9.23
C GLY A 40 15.36 11.93 -7.76
N THR A 41 14.46 12.66 -7.09
CA THR A 41 14.58 12.87 -5.65
C THR A 41 14.31 11.58 -4.88
N ALA A 42 15.02 11.39 -3.76
CA ALA A 42 14.81 10.24 -2.89
C ALA A 42 14.47 10.69 -1.48
N ARG A 43 13.49 10.03 -0.87
CA ARG A 43 13.10 10.27 0.52
C ARG A 43 13.11 8.97 1.31
N ARG A 44 13.51 9.07 2.57
CA ARG A 44 13.38 7.96 3.51
C ARG A 44 11.98 7.98 4.12
N ALA A 45 11.27 6.86 4.00
CA ALA A 45 10.02 6.63 4.71
C ALA A 45 10.25 5.74 5.93
N VAL A 46 9.53 6.01 7.02
CA VAL A 46 9.45 5.10 8.16
C VAL A 46 8.17 4.32 8.00
N VAL A 47 8.30 3.06 7.62
CA VAL A 47 7.18 2.14 7.48
C VAL A 47 7.39 0.95 8.41
N HIS A 48 6.30 0.44 8.96
CA HIS A 48 6.29 -0.85 9.66
C HIS A 48 6.10 -1.95 8.63
N VAL A 49 7.20 -2.49 8.12
CA VAL A 49 7.21 -3.37 6.94
C VAL A 49 6.14 -4.46 7.00
N ILE A 50 5.99 -5.16 8.12
CA ILE A 50 4.99 -6.23 8.28
C ILE A 50 3.55 -5.71 8.16
N HIS A 51 3.29 -4.45 8.54
CA HIS A 51 1.96 -3.84 8.49
C HIS A 51 1.71 -3.10 7.18
N ASP A 52 2.75 -2.50 6.62
CA ASP A 52 2.62 -1.54 5.54
C ASP A 52 2.91 -2.15 4.16
N LEU A 53 3.63 -3.30 4.10
CA LEU A 53 3.83 -4.04 2.86
C LEU A 53 2.52 -4.44 2.16
N PRO A 54 1.51 -4.99 2.86
CA PRO A 54 0.24 -5.33 2.22
C PRO A 54 -0.46 -4.16 1.55
N HIS A 55 -0.28 -2.95 2.07
CA HIS A 55 -0.81 -1.72 1.49
C HIS A 55 -0.28 -1.51 0.06
N LEU A 56 1.01 -1.81 -0.22
CA LEU A 56 1.56 -1.72 -1.58
C LEU A 56 0.73 -2.50 -2.59
N VAL A 57 0.36 -3.73 -2.26
CA VAL A 57 -0.42 -4.59 -3.15
C VAL A 57 -1.87 -4.15 -3.21
N VAL A 58 -2.51 -4.01 -2.06
CA VAL A 58 -3.95 -3.76 -2.00
C VAL A 58 -4.30 -2.40 -2.60
N GLU A 59 -3.53 -1.35 -2.31
CA GLU A 59 -3.73 -0.03 -2.89
C GLU A 59 -3.54 -0.04 -4.41
N SER A 60 -2.49 -0.74 -4.91
CA SER A 60 -2.25 -0.87 -6.35
C SER A 60 -3.38 -1.61 -7.04
N VAL A 61 -3.81 -2.76 -6.51
CA VAL A 61 -4.82 -3.62 -7.15
C VAL A 61 -6.22 -3.03 -7.06
N PHE A 62 -6.54 -2.35 -5.96
CA PHE A 62 -7.87 -1.73 -5.74
C PHE A 62 -7.92 -0.28 -6.23
N CYS A 63 -6.84 0.23 -6.83
CA CYS A 63 -6.73 1.61 -7.33
C CYS A 63 -7.03 2.65 -6.25
N LEU A 64 -6.37 2.53 -5.09
CA LEU A 64 -6.54 3.43 -3.95
C LEU A 64 -5.39 4.44 -3.89
N GLU A 65 -5.47 5.50 -4.68
CA GLU A 65 -4.42 6.52 -4.79
C GLU A 65 -4.22 7.33 -3.48
N ASP A 66 -5.27 7.48 -2.70
CA ASP A 66 -5.25 8.22 -1.43
C ASP A 66 -4.84 7.36 -0.22
N GLY A 67 -4.32 6.16 -0.46
CA GLY A 67 -3.83 5.27 0.57
C GLY A 67 -2.47 5.68 1.13
N LEU A 68 -1.83 4.78 1.87
CA LEU A 68 -0.50 4.98 2.47
C LEU A 68 0.56 5.28 1.40
N TRP A 69 0.68 4.38 0.42
CA TRP A 69 1.73 4.47 -0.58
C TRP A 69 1.47 5.55 -1.61
N GLY A 70 0.21 5.77 -1.99
CA GLY A 70 -0.15 6.87 -2.86
C GLY A 70 0.16 8.22 -2.24
N THR A 71 -0.16 8.39 -0.95
CA THR A 71 0.20 9.60 -0.20
C THR A 71 1.72 9.79 -0.14
N LEU A 72 2.48 8.73 0.12
CA LEU A 72 3.95 8.79 0.12
C LEU A 72 4.50 9.13 -1.25
N ALA A 73 4.00 8.50 -2.32
CA ALA A 73 4.41 8.75 -3.69
C ALA A 73 4.10 10.18 -4.14
N ALA A 74 3.00 10.77 -3.69
CA ALA A 74 2.65 12.17 -3.91
C ALA A 74 3.48 13.17 -3.07
N GLY A 75 4.49 12.68 -2.34
CA GLY A 75 5.34 13.52 -1.48
C GLY A 75 4.70 13.93 -0.17
N GLY A 76 3.52 13.37 0.15
CA GLY A 76 2.85 13.55 1.44
C GLY A 76 3.57 12.84 2.58
N PHE A 77 3.24 13.25 3.80
CA PHE A 77 3.71 12.58 5.02
C PHE A 77 2.56 11.77 5.62
N THR A 78 2.86 10.55 5.98
CA THR A 78 1.97 9.74 6.80
C THR A 78 2.42 9.82 8.26
N ASN A 79 1.57 9.47 9.23
CA ASN A 79 2.02 9.33 10.62
C ASN A 79 3.13 8.27 10.75
N ALA A 80 3.21 7.32 9.82
CA ALA A 80 4.28 6.35 9.67
C ALA A 80 5.53 6.97 9.04
N ALA A 81 5.40 7.98 8.17
CA ALA A 81 6.50 8.68 7.49
C ALA A 81 7.06 9.85 8.31
N ARG A 82 7.01 9.78 9.62
CA ARG A 82 7.77 10.72 10.44
C ARG A 82 9.24 10.43 10.25
N ALA A 83 9.93 11.34 9.56
CA ALA A 83 11.38 11.26 9.42
C ALA A 83 12.01 11.27 10.81
N ALA A 84 12.42 10.11 11.31
CA ALA A 84 13.15 10.00 12.57
C ALA A 84 14.65 10.13 12.27
N THR A 85 15.25 11.27 12.55
CA THR A 85 16.71 11.38 12.61
C THR A 85 17.16 11.02 14.01
N ARG A 86 17.99 10.00 14.11
CA ARG A 86 18.65 9.63 15.37
C ARG A 86 19.95 10.42 15.49
N ARG A 87 19.99 11.39 16.37
CA ARG A 87 21.22 12.09 16.74
C ARG A 87 21.46 11.91 18.23
N ASN A 88 22.62 11.36 18.61
CA ASN A 88 23.04 11.13 20.00
C ASN A 88 22.06 10.29 20.84
N GLY A 89 21.52 9.20 20.27
CA GLY A 89 20.63 8.30 20.99
C GLY A 89 19.20 8.81 21.21
N ARG A 90 18.89 10.06 20.85
CA ARG A 90 17.54 10.63 20.91
C ARG A 90 16.90 10.64 19.53
N ILE A 91 15.66 10.15 19.47
CA ILE A 91 14.83 10.24 18.27
C ILE A 91 14.32 11.67 18.18
N ARG A 92 14.77 12.43 17.18
CA ARG A 92 14.21 13.73 16.85
C ARG A 92 13.31 13.54 15.64
N LEU A 93 12.04 13.85 15.80
CA LEU A 93 11.09 13.94 14.70
C LEU A 93 11.44 15.23 13.92
N VAL A 94 11.92 15.06 12.69
CA VAL A 94 12.11 16.20 11.78
C VAL A 94 10.89 16.21 10.88
N THR A 95 9.97 17.10 11.18
CA THR A 95 8.89 17.46 10.27
C THR A 95 9.25 18.83 9.69
N ASP A 96 9.52 18.90 8.41
CA ASP A 96 9.70 20.18 7.71
C ASP A 96 8.35 20.89 7.46
N ALA A 97 7.24 20.23 7.78
CA ALA A 97 5.90 20.79 7.69
C ALA A 97 5.41 21.29 9.05
N PRO A 98 4.82 22.47 9.11
CA PRO A 98 4.19 22.96 10.33
C PRO A 98 3.06 22.04 10.82
N PRO A 99 2.83 21.93 12.15
CA PRO A 99 1.83 21.01 12.73
C PRO A 99 0.43 21.17 12.13
N ASP A 100 0.06 22.36 11.72
CA ASP A 100 -1.25 22.68 11.14
C ASP A 100 -1.40 22.12 9.71
N GLU A 101 -0.33 22.07 8.93
CA GLU A 101 -0.34 21.41 7.63
C GLU A 101 -0.38 19.88 7.74
N LEU A 102 0.21 19.31 8.79
CA LEU A 102 0.11 17.88 9.08
C LEU A 102 -1.30 17.47 9.51
N ALA A 103 -1.98 18.31 10.28
CA ALA A 103 -3.36 18.08 10.72
C ALA A 103 -4.38 18.23 9.56
N ALA A 104 -4.12 19.15 8.62
CA ALA A 104 -4.99 19.39 7.47
C ALA A 104 -4.87 18.27 6.38
N ARG A 105 -3.83 17.47 6.43
CA ARG A 105 -3.60 16.33 5.52
C ARG A 105 -4.03 15.00 6.15
N THR A 106 -5.14 14.97 6.85
CA THR A 106 -5.82 13.71 7.20
C THR A 106 -6.30 13.07 5.91
N TRP A 107 -5.76 11.92 5.59
CA TRP A 107 -5.97 11.22 4.31
C TRP A 107 -7.40 10.69 4.22
N PRO A 108 -8.22 11.20 3.34
CA PRO A 108 -9.58 10.68 3.17
C PRO A 108 -9.56 9.19 2.85
N GLY A 109 -8.62 8.76 2.00
CA GLY A 109 -8.48 7.37 1.58
C GLY A 109 -7.80 6.43 2.59
N HIS A 110 -7.15 6.96 3.65
CA HIS A 110 -6.42 6.10 4.59
C HIS A 110 -7.31 5.07 5.31
N LEU A 111 -8.49 5.47 5.74
CA LEU A 111 -9.40 4.55 6.42
C LEU A 111 -9.91 3.47 5.49
N VAL A 112 -10.20 3.82 4.23
CA VAL A 112 -10.62 2.87 3.20
C VAL A 112 -9.48 1.91 2.85
N ALA A 113 -8.26 2.42 2.64
CA ALA A 113 -7.08 1.60 2.37
C ALA A 113 -6.77 0.65 3.53
N LYS A 114 -6.83 1.14 4.77
CA LYS A 114 -6.65 0.31 5.98
C LYS A 114 -7.74 -0.77 6.10
N ALA A 115 -8.99 -0.41 5.84
CA ALA A 115 -10.10 -1.36 5.83
C ALA A 115 -9.90 -2.43 4.75
N ALA A 116 -9.47 -2.02 3.55
CA ALA A 116 -9.19 -2.93 2.44
C ALA A 116 -8.08 -3.93 2.78
N VAL A 117 -6.96 -3.45 3.33
CA VAL A 117 -5.87 -4.33 3.78
C VAL A 117 -6.33 -5.29 4.87
N ASN A 118 -7.03 -4.80 5.89
CA ASN A 118 -7.55 -5.66 6.96
C ASN A 118 -8.55 -6.69 6.43
N ALA A 119 -9.41 -6.31 5.46
CA ALA A 119 -10.36 -7.22 4.86
C ALA A 119 -9.66 -8.33 4.04
N VAL A 120 -8.60 -8.00 3.30
CA VAL A 120 -7.81 -8.99 2.53
C VAL A 120 -6.99 -9.89 3.46
N LEU A 121 -6.37 -9.32 4.50
CA LEU A 121 -5.54 -10.09 5.44
C LEU A 121 -6.34 -10.93 6.42
N ASN A 122 -7.64 -10.72 6.55
CA ASN A 122 -8.51 -11.43 7.51
C ASN A 122 -7.98 -11.45 8.96
N ARG A 123 -7.31 -10.37 9.37
CA ARG A 123 -6.58 -10.32 10.66
C ARG A 123 -7.48 -10.39 11.91
N TRP A 124 -8.77 -10.08 11.75
CA TRP A 124 -9.67 -9.83 12.89
C TRP A 124 -10.94 -10.69 12.88
N ASN A 125 -11.13 -11.53 11.87
CA ASN A 125 -12.34 -12.33 11.71
C ASN A 125 -12.00 -13.73 11.22
N ASP A 126 -12.59 -14.76 11.80
CA ASP A 126 -12.47 -16.17 11.41
C ASP A 126 -13.27 -16.54 10.14
N GLY A 127 -13.67 -15.52 9.36
CA GLY A 127 -14.45 -15.73 8.15
C GLY A 127 -13.60 -16.31 7.00
N PRO A 128 -14.24 -16.90 5.98
CA PRO A 128 -13.52 -17.53 4.87
C PRO A 128 -12.73 -16.50 4.05
N ASP A 129 -11.53 -16.90 3.61
CA ASP A 129 -10.65 -16.15 2.69
C ASP A 129 -11.17 -16.20 1.24
N THR A 130 -12.44 -15.85 1.06
CA THR A 130 -13.12 -15.80 -0.22
C THR A 130 -13.41 -14.36 -0.63
N PRO A 131 -13.57 -14.07 -1.93
CA PRO A 131 -13.98 -12.74 -2.37
C PRO A 131 -15.24 -12.22 -1.69
N SER A 132 -16.22 -13.08 -1.47
CA SER A 132 -17.46 -12.73 -0.73
C SER A 132 -17.17 -12.38 0.73
N GLY A 133 -16.26 -13.10 1.39
CA GLY A 133 -15.82 -12.81 2.75
C GLY A 133 -15.10 -11.46 2.84
N VAL A 134 -14.21 -11.14 1.89
CA VAL A 134 -13.54 -9.83 1.83
C VAL A 134 -14.56 -8.70 1.67
N ARG A 135 -15.53 -8.85 0.74
CA ARG A 135 -16.60 -7.85 0.56
C ARG A 135 -17.49 -7.70 1.81
N ALA A 136 -17.81 -8.80 2.48
CA ALA A 136 -18.56 -8.74 3.73
C ALA A 136 -17.84 -7.94 4.80
N ARG A 137 -16.54 -8.18 4.97
CA ARG A 137 -15.69 -7.43 5.91
C ARG A 137 -15.60 -5.95 5.56
N LEU A 138 -15.39 -5.61 4.28
CA LEU A 138 -15.37 -4.20 3.83
C LEU A 138 -16.63 -3.44 4.21
N ARG A 139 -17.81 -4.06 4.06
CA ARG A 139 -19.08 -3.43 4.43
C ARG A 139 -19.21 -3.09 5.91
N CYS A 140 -18.42 -3.74 6.77
CA CYS A 140 -18.41 -3.47 8.21
C CYS A 140 -17.58 -2.24 8.61
N TYR A 141 -16.74 -1.71 7.70
CA TYR A 141 -15.83 -0.59 7.99
C TYR A 141 -16.41 0.80 7.69
N GLY A 142 -17.66 0.89 7.26
CA GLY A 142 -18.33 2.15 6.98
C GLY A 142 -18.71 2.33 5.50
N PRO A 143 -19.36 3.47 5.16
CA PRO A 143 -19.99 3.66 3.85
C PRO A 143 -18.99 3.62 2.68
N ASP A 144 -17.85 4.30 2.80
CA ASP A 144 -16.86 4.37 1.71
C ASP A 144 -16.23 3.00 1.43
N SER A 145 -15.98 2.21 2.48
CA SER A 145 -15.49 0.82 2.33
C SER A 145 -16.59 -0.10 1.79
N ALA A 146 -17.86 0.16 2.10
CA ALA A 146 -18.99 -0.58 1.52
C ALA A 146 -19.15 -0.27 0.03
N GLU A 147 -18.94 0.97 -0.40
CA GLU A 147 -18.92 1.35 -1.81
C GLU A 147 -17.76 0.64 -2.54
N LEU A 148 -16.56 0.62 -1.96
CA LEU A 148 -15.44 -0.16 -2.49
C LEU A 148 -15.82 -1.63 -2.66
N ALA A 149 -16.50 -2.24 -1.67
CA ALA A 149 -16.93 -3.64 -1.74
C ALA A 149 -17.87 -3.95 -2.92
N VAL A 150 -18.66 -2.96 -3.37
CA VAL A 150 -19.54 -3.11 -4.55
C VAL A 150 -18.74 -3.06 -5.85
N ARG A 151 -17.70 -2.24 -5.92
CA ARG A 151 -16.88 -2.04 -7.12
C ARG A 151 -15.92 -3.20 -7.40
N LEU A 152 -15.49 -3.93 -6.38
CA LEU A 152 -14.51 -5.00 -6.52
C LEU A 152 -15.16 -6.27 -7.06
N ASP A 153 -14.63 -6.81 -8.15
CA ASP A 153 -14.96 -8.13 -8.63
C ASP A 153 -14.15 -9.24 -7.91
N ASP A 154 -14.51 -10.49 -8.17
CA ASP A 154 -13.87 -11.63 -7.53
C ASP A 154 -12.41 -11.79 -7.93
N GLU A 155 -12.07 -11.49 -9.18
CA GLU A 155 -10.71 -11.64 -9.69
C GLU A 155 -9.77 -10.61 -9.08
N THR A 156 -10.17 -9.36 -9.03
CA THR A 156 -9.43 -8.27 -8.38
C THR A 156 -9.10 -8.63 -6.92
N ILE A 157 -10.06 -9.19 -6.19
CA ILE A 157 -9.83 -9.60 -4.80
C ILE A 157 -8.83 -10.78 -4.71
N ARG A 158 -8.94 -11.78 -5.62
CA ARG A 158 -8.00 -12.91 -5.65
C ARG A 158 -6.59 -12.44 -5.98
N VAL A 159 -6.43 -11.54 -6.94
CA VAL A 159 -5.14 -10.93 -7.32
C VAL A 159 -4.54 -10.21 -6.13
N ALA A 160 -5.30 -9.39 -5.40
CA ALA A 160 -4.79 -8.72 -4.20
C ALA A 160 -4.32 -9.72 -3.14
N ALA A 161 -5.12 -10.74 -2.85
CA ALA A 161 -4.78 -11.74 -1.84
C ALA A 161 -3.55 -12.59 -2.24
N ALA A 162 -3.42 -12.97 -3.52
CA ALA A 162 -2.26 -13.69 -4.03
C ALA A 162 -1.01 -12.82 -3.99
N GLY A 163 -1.12 -11.54 -4.39
CA GLY A 163 -0.02 -10.58 -4.37
C GLY A 163 0.51 -10.34 -2.97
N VAL A 164 -0.36 -10.20 -1.98
CA VAL A 164 0.07 -10.05 -0.57
C VAL A 164 0.85 -11.29 -0.11
N ARG A 165 0.36 -12.50 -0.42
CA ARG A 165 1.07 -13.75 -0.07
C ARG A 165 2.44 -13.84 -0.76
N ARG A 166 2.52 -13.45 -2.04
CA ARG A 166 3.78 -13.39 -2.79
C ARG A 166 4.75 -12.41 -2.13
N LEU A 167 4.30 -11.20 -1.84
CA LEU A 167 5.13 -10.16 -1.26
C LEU A 167 5.71 -10.59 0.10
N TYR A 168 4.92 -11.24 0.93
CA TYR A 168 5.42 -11.80 2.20
C TYR A 168 6.44 -12.92 1.99
N ARG A 169 6.26 -13.80 0.99
CA ARG A 169 7.27 -14.83 0.68
C ARG A 169 8.58 -14.20 0.22
N GLU A 170 8.53 -13.24 -0.71
CA GLU A 170 9.70 -12.53 -1.20
C GLU A 170 10.43 -11.81 -0.05
N TRP A 171 9.70 -11.09 0.80
CA TRP A 171 10.26 -10.43 1.98
C TRP A 171 10.88 -11.42 2.97
N SER A 172 10.20 -12.53 3.25
CA SER A 172 10.69 -13.54 4.20
C SER A 172 11.97 -14.22 3.72
N ALA A 173 12.10 -14.43 2.41
CA ALA A 173 13.27 -15.06 1.81
C ALA A 173 14.50 -14.15 1.77
N LEU A 174 14.36 -12.84 1.94
CA LEU A 174 15.49 -11.93 1.97
C LEU A 174 16.34 -12.14 3.23
N PRO A 175 17.68 -12.19 3.11
CA PRO A 175 18.58 -12.11 4.25
C PRO A 175 18.58 -10.69 4.84
N ALA A 176 19.11 -10.53 6.05
CA ALA A 176 19.44 -9.22 6.60
C ALA A 176 20.38 -8.47 5.63
N GLY A 177 20.11 -7.18 5.42
CA GLY A 177 20.78 -6.36 4.40
C GLY A 177 20.23 -6.54 2.99
N GLY A 178 19.41 -7.56 2.73
CA GLY A 178 18.72 -7.75 1.44
C GLY A 178 17.74 -6.63 1.16
N THR A 179 17.50 -6.35 -0.13
CA THR A 179 16.65 -5.24 -0.56
C THR A 179 15.51 -5.76 -1.43
N LEU A 180 14.28 -5.46 -1.03
CA LEU A 180 13.09 -5.59 -1.87
C LEU A 180 12.96 -4.31 -2.71
N ARG A 181 12.84 -4.47 -4.04
CA ARG A 181 12.65 -3.34 -4.98
C ARG A 181 11.34 -3.52 -5.72
N LEU A 182 10.51 -2.52 -5.68
CA LEU A 182 9.19 -2.48 -6.31
C LEU A 182 8.95 -1.06 -6.86
N THR A 183 8.01 -0.95 -7.78
CA THR A 183 7.47 0.37 -8.20
C THR A 183 6.04 0.46 -7.67
N TRP A 184 5.68 1.58 -7.10
CA TRP A 184 4.28 1.85 -6.75
C TRP A 184 3.68 2.82 -7.78
N PRO A 185 2.51 2.56 -8.34
CA PRO A 185 1.72 1.32 -8.17
C PRO A 185 2.44 0.10 -8.76
N LEU A 186 2.13 -1.08 -8.26
CA LEU A 186 2.74 -2.31 -8.75
C LEU A 186 2.37 -2.52 -10.22
N HIS A 187 3.40 -2.78 -11.04
CA HIS A 187 3.21 -3.01 -12.47
C HIS A 187 2.44 -4.32 -12.72
N GLU A 188 1.62 -4.35 -13.76
CA GLU A 188 0.84 -5.54 -14.14
C GLU A 188 1.71 -6.79 -14.31
N SER A 189 2.94 -6.66 -14.84
CA SER A 189 3.84 -7.81 -14.98
C SER A 189 4.18 -8.46 -13.64
N TRP A 190 4.31 -7.65 -12.56
CA TRP A 190 4.50 -8.19 -11.22
C TRP A 190 3.24 -8.88 -10.71
N LEU A 191 2.07 -8.34 -11.01
CA LEU A 191 0.77 -8.90 -10.60
C LEU A 191 0.40 -10.17 -11.40
N ARG A 192 0.77 -10.25 -12.69
CA ARG A 192 0.44 -11.39 -13.58
C ARG A 192 1.28 -12.65 -13.35
N LEU A 193 2.37 -12.57 -12.60
CA LEU A 193 3.20 -13.74 -12.27
C LEU A 193 2.62 -14.58 -11.11
N MET A 194 1.36 -14.37 -10.82
CA MET A 194 0.58 -15.08 -9.80
C MET A 194 -0.37 -16.06 -10.42
#